data_343398094dd51f9f101fdce9b31a4554
#
_entry.id   343398094dd51f9f101fdce9b31a4554
#
_cell.length_a   1.000
_cell.length_b   1.000
_cell.length_c   1.000
_cell.angle_alpha   90.00
_cell.angle_beta   90.00
_cell.angle_gamma   90.00
#
_symmetry.space_group_name_H-M   'P 1'
#
loop_
_entity.id
_entity.type
_entity.pdbx_description
1 polymer ?
#
loop_
_entity_poly.entity_id
_entity_poly.type
_entity_poly.pdbx_seq_one_letter_code
_entity_poly.pdbx_strand_id
1 'polypeptide(L)'
;MEYPIGIEMSKDYLSYEVSKAAYKLVHDVMLVQPGENVVITGDTSTDKRVLEALMSAAYTVGANPLLVFAPTNLSTYSEPAAPLGNAVAVSDVWIELSYGSIFLSDAWKRAIDFGCRYINLTGMDATMIVNCIGRVDVNKVVELGEALKAKLEAGNDIIIKDNNGTYLTAQNEGRKVRHSGQLATFKGYPFMMAGQISWCPIEETINVTLVFDVAIFPPTDMGAISENVK
;
A
#
# COMPACT_ATOMS: atom_id res chain seq x y z
N MET A 1 12.47 -17.81 8.90
CA MET A 1 12.31 -19.16 8.31
C MET A 1 12.69 -19.01 6.85
N GLU A 2 13.83 -19.54 6.44
CA GLU A 2 14.25 -19.55 5.04
C GLU A 2 13.52 -20.68 4.32
N TYR A 3 12.80 -20.36 3.27
CA TYR A 3 12.21 -21.37 2.40
C TYR A 3 13.28 -21.92 1.46
N PRO A 4 13.32 -23.23 1.20
CA PRO A 4 14.24 -23.81 0.23
C PRO A 4 14.01 -23.16 -1.14
N ILE A 5 15.08 -22.74 -1.79
CA ILE A 5 15.04 -22.19 -3.16
C ILE A 5 14.45 -23.26 -4.09
N GLY A 6 13.44 -22.89 -4.91
CA GLY A 6 12.86 -23.75 -5.92
C GLY A 6 11.64 -24.57 -5.49
N ILE A 7 11.11 -24.38 -4.28
CA ILE A 7 9.82 -24.95 -3.89
C ILE A 7 8.76 -23.85 -3.97
N GLU A 8 7.94 -23.86 -5.02
CA GLU A 8 6.70 -23.11 -5.00
C GLU A 8 5.74 -23.78 -4.02
N MET A 9 5.43 -23.06 -2.93
CA MET A 9 4.39 -23.51 -2.02
C MET A 9 3.05 -23.47 -2.74
N SER A 10 2.25 -24.55 -2.63
CA SER A 10 0.89 -24.53 -3.13
C SER A 10 0.14 -23.33 -2.51
N LYS A 11 -0.60 -22.62 -3.36
CA LYS A 11 -1.40 -21.45 -2.94
C LYS A 11 -2.40 -21.78 -1.83
N ASP A 12 -2.75 -23.04 -1.67
CA ASP A 12 -3.70 -23.53 -0.66
C ASP A 12 -3.09 -23.63 0.77
N TYR A 13 -1.76 -23.65 0.88
CA TYR A 13 -1.08 -23.77 2.19
C TYR A 13 -0.99 -22.47 3.00
N LEU A 14 -1.42 -21.35 2.47
CA LEU A 14 -1.32 -20.06 3.15
C LEU A 14 -2.63 -19.57 3.79
N SER A 15 -3.68 -20.39 3.85
CA SER A 15 -5.01 -19.95 4.31
C SER A 15 -5.02 -19.39 5.74
N TYR A 16 -4.31 -20.02 6.66
CA TYR A 16 -4.21 -19.57 8.07
C TYR A 16 -3.34 -18.30 8.18
N GLU A 17 -2.25 -18.26 7.45
CA GLU A 17 -1.34 -17.12 7.40
C GLU A 17 -2.02 -15.90 6.78
N VAL A 18 -2.79 -16.08 5.71
CA VAL A 18 -3.59 -15.02 5.08
C VAL A 18 -4.64 -14.50 6.06
N SER A 19 -5.37 -15.39 6.75
CA SER A 19 -6.35 -14.99 7.76
C SER A 19 -5.71 -14.19 8.90
N LYS A 20 -4.55 -14.63 9.39
CA LYS A 20 -3.79 -13.91 10.41
C LYS A 20 -3.29 -12.55 9.92
N ALA A 21 -2.80 -12.48 8.69
CA ALA A 21 -2.32 -11.24 8.10
C ALA A 21 -3.46 -10.23 7.85
N ALA A 22 -4.60 -10.72 7.38
CA ALA A 22 -5.81 -9.91 7.19
C ALA A 22 -6.34 -9.36 8.53
N TYR A 23 -6.40 -10.18 9.57
CA TYR A 23 -6.78 -9.72 10.90
C TYR A 23 -5.83 -8.65 11.41
N LYS A 24 -4.52 -8.86 11.28
CA LYS A 24 -3.51 -7.88 11.66
C LYS A 24 -3.64 -6.57 10.88
N LEU A 25 -3.89 -6.63 9.57
CA LEU A 25 -4.13 -5.42 8.77
C LEU A 25 -5.34 -4.64 9.28
N VAL A 26 -6.46 -5.32 9.48
CA VAL A 26 -7.72 -4.69 9.90
C VAL A 26 -7.63 -4.15 11.33
N HIS A 27 -7.17 -4.98 12.26
CA HIS A 27 -7.18 -4.67 13.69
C HIS A 27 -5.96 -3.83 14.12
N ASP A 28 -4.72 -4.25 13.75
CA ASP A 28 -3.51 -3.64 14.30
C ASP A 28 -3.00 -2.47 13.45
N VAL A 29 -3.23 -2.48 12.13
CA VAL A 29 -2.73 -1.45 11.20
C VAL A 29 -3.80 -0.40 10.92
N MET A 30 -4.97 -0.84 10.44
CA MET A 30 -6.09 0.07 10.12
C MET A 30 -6.90 0.48 11.34
N LEU A 31 -6.68 -0.16 12.49
CA LEU A 31 -7.32 0.14 13.78
C LEU A 31 -8.85 0.21 13.68
N VAL A 32 -9.43 -0.72 12.92
CA VAL A 32 -10.88 -0.78 12.69
C VAL A 32 -11.60 -1.01 14.00
N GLN A 33 -12.65 -0.23 14.24
CA GLN A 33 -13.46 -0.29 15.45
C GLN A 33 -14.80 -0.98 15.18
N PRO A 34 -15.42 -1.58 16.23
CA PRO A 34 -16.78 -2.10 16.13
C PRO A 34 -17.77 -1.03 15.64
N GLY A 35 -18.64 -1.42 14.69
CA GLY A 35 -19.65 -0.55 14.11
C GLY A 35 -19.19 0.33 12.96
N GLU A 36 -17.89 0.41 12.64
CA GLU A 36 -17.41 1.15 11.49
C GLU A 36 -17.79 0.48 10.16
N ASN A 37 -18.07 1.29 9.15
CA ASN A 37 -18.33 0.84 7.79
C ASN A 37 -17.01 0.66 7.05
N VAL A 38 -16.66 -0.59 6.76
CA VAL A 38 -15.42 -0.95 6.06
C VAL A 38 -15.74 -1.33 4.63
N VAL A 39 -15.31 -0.53 3.67
CA VAL A 39 -15.42 -0.89 2.25
C VAL A 39 -14.11 -1.53 1.79
N ILE A 40 -14.23 -2.71 1.20
CA ILE A 40 -13.12 -3.43 0.57
C ILE A 40 -13.41 -3.44 -0.92
N THR A 41 -12.49 -2.95 -1.74
CA THR A 41 -12.65 -2.95 -3.19
C THR A 41 -11.67 -3.91 -3.83
N GLY A 42 -12.16 -4.67 -4.81
CA GLY A 42 -11.38 -5.59 -5.61
C GLY A 42 -11.95 -5.72 -7.02
N ASP A 43 -11.21 -6.36 -7.88
CA ASP A 43 -11.61 -6.63 -9.25
C ASP A 43 -11.29 -8.07 -9.69
N THR A 44 -11.57 -8.39 -10.94
CA THR A 44 -11.42 -9.75 -11.46
C THR A 44 -9.98 -10.28 -11.47
N SER A 45 -8.97 -9.42 -11.28
CA SER A 45 -7.56 -9.80 -11.12
C SER A 45 -7.12 -9.93 -9.66
N THR A 46 -7.95 -9.47 -8.71
CA THR A 46 -7.65 -9.51 -7.28
C THR A 46 -7.73 -10.93 -6.72
N ASP A 47 -6.79 -11.30 -5.85
CA ASP A 47 -6.81 -12.60 -5.15
C ASP A 47 -8.00 -12.68 -4.18
N LYS A 48 -8.99 -13.51 -4.53
CA LYS A 48 -10.24 -13.66 -3.76
C LYS A 48 -10.02 -14.13 -2.33
N ARG A 49 -8.95 -14.89 -2.06
CA ARG A 49 -8.63 -15.37 -0.70
C ARG A 49 -8.29 -14.20 0.22
N VAL A 50 -7.60 -13.18 -0.32
CA VAL A 50 -7.29 -11.97 0.42
C VAL A 50 -8.55 -11.16 0.70
N LEU A 51 -9.43 -11.01 -0.31
CA LEU A 51 -10.72 -10.32 -0.13
C LEU A 51 -11.59 -10.98 0.94
N GLU A 52 -11.74 -12.30 0.88
CA GLU A 52 -12.55 -13.07 1.84
C GLU A 52 -11.95 -13.00 3.25
N ALA A 53 -10.63 -13.08 3.37
CA ALA A 53 -9.96 -12.96 4.67
C ALA A 53 -10.12 -11.57 5.29
N LEU A 54 -10.05 -10.51 4.50
CA LEU A 54 -10.27 -9.14 4.96
C LEU A 54 -11.72 -8.89 5.38
N MET A 55 -12.68 -9.41 4.61
CA MET A 55 -14.10 -9.38 4.97
C MET A 55 -14.34 -10.07 6.32
N SER A 56 -13.79 -11.28 6.46
CA SER A 56 -13.90 -12.06 7.69
C SER A 56 -13.25 -11.34 8.89
N ALA A 57 -12.08 -10.75 8.69
CA ALA A 57 -11.37 -10.00 9.71
C ALA A 57 -12.16 -8.76 10.15
N ALA A 58 -12.69 -7.97 9.21
CA ALA A 58 -13.50 -6.80 9.52
C ALA A 58 -14.80 -7.18 10.26
N TYR A 59 -15.46 -8.27 9.87
CA TYR A 59 -16.61 -8.80 10.58
C TYR A 59 -16.24 -9.26 12.00
N THR A 60 -15.09 -9.92 12.15
CA THR A 60 -14.61 -10.45 13.46
C THR A 60 -14.34 -9.34 14.47
N VAL A 61 -13.86 -8.17 14.04
CA VAL A 61 -13.68 -7.01 14.93
C VAL A 61 -14.99 -6.26 15.22
N GLY A 62 -16.12 -6.71 14.66
CA GLY A 62 -17.45 -6.13 14.89
C GLY A 62 -17.78 -4.94 13.99
N ALA A 63 -17.05 -4.75 12.91
CA ALA A 63 -17.33 -3.74 11.90
C ALA A 63 -18.44 -4.20 10.92
N ASN A 64 -18.87 -3.31 10.03
CA ASN A 64 -19.83 -3.55 8.95
C ASN A 64 -19.07 -3.63 7.62
N PRO A 65 -18.54 -4.81 7.21
CA PRO A 65 -17.78 -4.93 5.98
C PRO A 65 -18.69 -4.98 4.75
N LEU A 66 -18.29 -4.27 3.70
CA LEU A 66 -18.89 -4.32 2.37
C LEU A 66 -17.79 -4.60 1.33
N LEU A 67 -17.95 -5.67 0.55
CA LEU A 67 -17.10 -5.94 -0.61
C LEU A 67 -17.76 -5.38 -1.88
N VAL A 68 -17.02 -4.53 -2.58
CA VAL A 68 -17.38 -4.08 -3.94
C VAL A 68 -16.41 -4.72 -4.92
N PHE A 69 -16.96 -5.57 -5.79
CA PHE A 69 -16.18 -6.33 -6.77
C PHE A 69 -16.61 -5.94 -8.18
N ALA A 70 -15.66 -5.53 -9.00
CA ALA A 70 -15.90 -5.01 -10.34
C ALA A 70 -15.03 -5.72 -11.40
N PRO A 71 -15.32 -5.60 -12.70
CA PRO A 71 -14.38 -5.97 -13.75
C PRO A 71 -13.07 -5.17 -13.61
N THR A 72 -11.93 -5.80 -13.94
CA THR A 72 -10.64 -5.12 -13.92
C THR A 72 -10.63 -3.94 -14.89
N ASN A 73 -10.30 -2.77 -14.38
CA ASN A 73 -10.02 -1.60 -15.19
C ASN A 73 -8.50 -1.47 -15.37
N LEU A 74 -8.04 -1.42 -16.61
CA LEU A 74 -6.62 -1.27 -16.93
C LEU A 74 -6.14 0.19 -16.81
N SER A 75 -7.08 1.15 -16.75
CA SER A 75 -6.74 2.56 -16.49
C SER A 75 -6.65 2.81 -14.99
N THR A 76 -5.46 3.09 -14.51
CA THR A 76 -5.23 3.51 -13.12
C THR A 76 -5.58 4.98 -12.92
N TYR A 77 -5.91 5.37 -11.69
CA TYR A 77 -6.24 6.74 -11.27
C TYR A 77 -7.49 7.32 -11.98
N SER A 78 -8.34 6.46 -12.53
CA SER A 78 -9.58 6.87 -13.17
C SER A 78 -10.76 6.87 -12.19
N GLU A 79 -11.78 7.67 -12.50
CA GLU A 79 -13.01 7.70 -11.70
C GLU A 79 -13.73 6.34 -11.83
N PRO A 80 -14.11 5.70 -10.73
CA PRO A 80 -14.85 4.44 -10.77
C PRO A 80 -16.30 4.66 -11.17
N ALA A 81 -17.00 3.56 -11.48
CA ALA A 81 -18.44 3.59 -11.65
C ALA A 81 -19.14 4.19 -10.41
N ALA A 82 -20.17 4.98 -10.62
CA ALA A 82 -20.87 5.73 -9.57
C ALA A 82 -21.29 4.89 -8.33
N PRO A 83 -21.77 3.63 -8.45
CA PRO A 83 -22.09 2.82 -7.28
C PRO A 83 -20.87 2.56 -6.37
N LEU A 84 -19.71 2.25 -6.96
CA LEU A 84 -18.47 2.05 -6.22
C LEU A 84 -18.00 3.38 -5.60
N GLY A 85 -17.96 4.45 -6.41
CA GLY A 85 -17.56 5.78 -5.93
C GLY A 85 -18.42 6.30 -4.78
N ASN A 86 -19.72 6.02 -4.77
CA ASN A 86 -20.61 6.38 -3.66
C ASN A 86 -20.41 5.50 -2.44
N ALA A 87 -20.13 4.20 -2.61
CA ALA A 87 -19.87 3.30 -1.49
C ALA A 87 -18.63 3.73 -0.70
N VAL A 88 -17.52 4.03 -1.40
CA VAL A 88 -16.28 4.46 -0.73
C VAL A 88 -16.36 5.86 -0.14
N ALA A 89 -17.16 6.76 -0.74
CA ALA A 89 -17.27 8.15 -0.31
C ALA A 89 -17.86 8.34 1.10
N VAL A 90 -18.53 7.33 1.65
CA VAL A 90 -19.19 7.37 2.97
C VAL A 90 -18.64 6.30 3.92
N SER A 91 -17.52 5.68 3.60
CA SER A 91 -16.90 4.65 4.43
C SER A 91 -16.02 5.25 5.53
N ASP A 92 -15.98 4.59 6.68
CA ASP A 92 -15.02 4.94 7.76
C ASP A 92 -13.61 4.43 7.44
N VAL A 93 -13.55 3.25 6.80
CA VAL A 93 -12.30 2.60 6.37
C VAL A 93 -12.47 2.07 4.95
N TRP A 94 -11.49 2.30 4.10
CA TRP A 94 -11.45 1.75 2.76
C TRP A 94 -10.13 1.03 2.50
N ILE A 95 -10.21 -0.27 2.18
CA ILE A 95 -9.08 -1.12 1.81
C ILE A 95 -9.18 -1.41 0.31
N GLU A 96 -8.28 -0.84 -0.47
CA GLU A 96 -8.28 -0.98 -1.93
C GLU A 96 -7.29 -2.06 -2.38
N LEU A 97 -7.79 -3.06 -3.13
CA LEU A 97 -7.00 -4.11 -3.76
C LEU A 97 -7.15 -4.15 -5.28
N SER A 98 -8.04 -3.34 -5.85
CA SER A 98 -8.29 -3.31 -7.30
C SER A 98 -7.01 -3.02 -8.09
N TYR A 99 -6.78 -3.73 -9.19
CA TYR A 99 -5.63 -3.53 -10.07
C TYR A 99 -5.62 -2.11 -10.67
N GLY A 100 -6.74 -1.69 -11.22
CA GLY A 100 -6.95 -0.31 -11.65
C GLY A 100 -7.22 0.59 -10.46
N SER A 101 -6.14 1.02 -9.77
CA SER A 101 -6.26 1.85 -8.57
C SER A 101 -7.10 3.10 -8.80
N ILE A 102 -8.00 3.35 -7.86
CA ILE A 102 -8.89 4.51 -7.82
C ILE A 102 -8.23 5.69 -7.04
N PHE A 103 -7.01 5.48 -6.57
CA PHE A 103 -6.23 6.50 -5.88
C PHE A 103 -6.17 7.81 -6.68
N LEU A 104 -6.32 8.94 -6.02
CA LEU A 104 -6.37 10.30 -6.59
C LEU A 104 -7.60 10.64 -7.46
N SER A 105 -8.57 9.72 -7.64
CA SER A 105 -9.87 10.05 -8.29
C SER A 105 -10.71 11.01 -7.44
N ASP A 106 -11.78 11.52 -8.01
CA ASP A 106 -12.71 12.37 -7.25
C ASP A 106 -13.48 11.56 -6.19
N ALA A 107 -13.77 10.28 -6.45
CA ALA A 107 -14.34 9.37 -5.44
C ALA A 107 -13.39 9.20 -4.25
N TRP A 108 -12.10 9.02 -4.50
CA TRP A 108 -11.08 8.94 -3.46
C TRP A 108 -10.98 10.24 -2.65
N LYS A 109 -10.98 11.41 -3.30
CA LYS A 109 -10.97 12.72 -2.61
C LYS A 109 -12.18 12.85 -1.69
N ARG A 110 -13.39 12.53 -2.19
CA ARG A 110 -14.61 12.55 -1.36
C ARG A 110 -14.51 11.65 -0.15
N ALA A 111 -13.95 10.44 -0.28
CA ALA A 111 -13.74 9.53 0.84
C ALA A 111 -12.78 10.12 1.89
N ILE A 112 -11.65 10.69 1.45
CA ILE A 112 -10.68 11.34 2.35
C ILE A 112 -11.31 12.57 3.05
N ASP A 113 -12.04 13.41 2.32
CA ASP A 113 -12.71 14.60 2.87
C ASP A 113 -13.81 14.21 3.86
N PHE A 114 -14.49 13.09 3.66
CA PHE A 114 -15.44 12.52 4.63
C PHE A 114 -14.78 12.05 5.93
N GLY A 115 -13.49 11.78 5.88
CA GLY A 115 -12.71 11.30 7.03
C GLY A 115 -12.32 9.82 6.95
N CYS A 116 -12.43 9.21 5.79
CA CYS A 116 -12.06 7.82 5.57
C CYS A 116 -10.57 7.56 5.85
N ARG A 117 -10.27 6.46 6.51
CA ARG A 117 -8.91 5.89 6.61
C ARG A 117 -8.73 4.94 5.44
N TYR A 118 -7.97 5.38 4.46
CA TYR A 118 -7.75 4.64 3.22
C TYR A 118 -6.39 3.96 3.21
N ILE A 119 -6.31 2.74 2.71
CA ILE A 119 -5.05 2.06 2.40
C ILE A 119 -5.09 1.48 0.98
N ASN A 120 -4.02 1.73 0.23
CA ASN A 120 -3.81 1.14 -1.09
C ASN A 120 -2.98 -0.13 -0.97
N LEU A 121 -3.54 -1.25 -1.41
CA LEU A 121 -2.92 -2.57 -1.48
C LEU A 121 -3.08 -3.19 -2.88
N THR A 122 -3.11 -2.35 -3.91
CA THR A 122 -3.23 -2.78 -5.32
C THR A 122 -2.23 -3.88 -5.64
N GLY A 123 -2.73 -4.99 -6.22
CA GLY A 123 -1.91 -6.14 -6.58
C GLY A 123 -1.52 -7.07 -5.43
N MET A 124 -2.03 -6.84 -4.21
CA MET A 124 -1.74 -7.68 -3.05
C MET A 124 -2.36 -9.07 -3.20
N ASP A 125 -1.54 -10.08 -3.33
CA ASP A 125 -1.94 -11.49 -3.31
C ASP A 125 -1.72 -12.14 -1.94
N ALA A 126 -2.06 -13.43 -1.83
CA ALA A 126 -1.92 -14.18 -0.59
C ALA A 126 -0.47 -14.25 -0.09
N THR A 127 0.49 -14.39 -0.98
CA THR A 127 1.92 -14.43 -0.63
C THR A 127 2.40 -13.07 -0.13
N MET A 128 2.00 -12.01 -0.82
CA MET A 128 2.37 -10.64 -0.46
C MET A 128 1.78 -10.22 0.88
N ILE A 129 0.49 -10.45 1.14
CA ILE A 129 -0.12 -10.06 2.43
C ILE A 129 0.54 -10.80 3.60
N VAL A 130 0.88 -12.07 3.43
CA VAL A 130 1.60 -12.85 4.46
C VAL A 130 2.99 -12.30 4.70
N ASN A 131 3.76 -12.02 3.65
CA ASN A 131 5.14 -11.57 3.78
C ASN A 131 5.25 -10.11 4.21
N CYS A 132 4.43 -9.22 3.66
CA CYS A 132 4.54 -7.78 3.88
C CYS A 132 3.78 -7.28 5.12
N ILE A 133 2.79 -8.04 5.60
CA ILE A 133 1.97 -7.67 6.75
C ILE A 133 2.02 -8.74 7.85
N GLY A 134 1.73 -9.99 7.50
CA GLY A 134 1.59 -11.06 8.49
C GLY A 134 2.87 -11.33 9.29
N ARG A 135 4.00 -11.36 8.62
CA ARG A 135 5.33 -11.69 9.18
C ARG A 135 6.13 -10.49 9.64
N VAL A 136 5.70 -9.28 9.32
CA VAL A 136 6.41 -8.04 9.63
C VAL A 136 6.03 -7.55 11.03
N ASP A 137 6.97 -7.13 11.84
CA ASP A 137 6.71 -6.35 13.04
C ASP A 137 6.41 -4.89 12.63
N VAL A 138 5.14 -4.59 12.44
CA VAL A 138 4.69 -3.27 11.93
C VAL A 138 5.13 -2.14 12.84
N ASN A 139 5.11 -2.34 14.16
CA ASN A 139 5.52 -1.28 15.10
C ASN A 139 6.99 -0.91 14.93
N LYS A 140 7.86 -1.93 14.79
CA LYS A 140 9.30 -1.68 14.53
C LYS A 140 9.54 -0.99 13.18
N VAL A 141 8.77 -1.33 12.16
CA VAL A 141 8.88 -0.67 10.85
C VAL A 141 8.43 0.77 10.94
N VAL A 142 7.36 1.05 11.69
CA VAL A 142 6.89 2.43 11.94
C VAL A 142 7.94 3.23 12.73
N GLU A 143 8.52 2.66 13.79
CA GLU A 143 9.61 3.31 14.55
C GLU A 143 10.82 3.62 13.67
N LEU A 144 11.24 2.67 12.83
CA LEU A 144 12.32 2.88 11.86
C LEU A 144 11.97 3.99 10.86
N GLY A 145 10.73 4.02 10.39
CA GLY A 145 10.20 5.05 9.51
C GLY A 145 10.27 6.45 10.12
N GLU A 146 9.84 6.60 11.37
CA GLU A 146 9.95 7.88 12.07
C GLU A 146 11.41 8.32 12.29
N ALA A 147 12.29 7.38 12.66
CA ALA A 147 13.71 7.66 12.81
C ALA A 147 14.37 8.10 11.50
N LEU A 148 14.00 7.46 10.38
CA LEU A 148 14.50 7.83 9.06
C LEU A 148 13.94 9.18 8.60
N LYS A 149 12.64 9.44 8.81
CA LYS A 149 12.01 10.73 8.54
C LYS A 149 12.75 11.86 9.26
N ALA A 150 13.01 11.70 10.56
CA ALA A 150 13.71 12.70 11.34
C ALA A 150 15.14 13.00 10.80
N LYS A 151 15.85 11.95 10.35
CA LYS A 151 17.17 12.12 9.72
C LYS A 151 17.09 12.83 8.37
N LEU A 152 16.11 12.50 7.55
CA LEU A 152 15.91 13.13 6.24
C LEU A 152 15.52 14.61 6.37
N GLU A 153 14.67 14.94 7.35
CA GLU A 153 14.26 16.33 7.61
C GLU A 153 15.39 17.19 8.21
N ALA A 154 16.30 16.58 8.94
CA ALA A 154 17.47 17.27 9.51
C ALA A 154 18.67 17.35 8.55
N GLY A 155 18.67 16.53 7.50
CA GLY A 155 19.77 16.46 6.53
C GLY A 155 19.60 17.48 5.41
N ASN A 156 20.72 18.09 4.97
CA ASN A 156 20.73 19.00 3.83
C ASN A 156 21.06 18.27 2.52
N ASP A 157 21.99 17.33 2.56
CA ASP A 157 22.41 16.58 1.39
C ASP A 157 21.91 15.14 1.44
N ILE A 158 21.38 14.66 0.32
CA ILE A 158 20.94 13.29 0.14
C ILE A 158 21.88 12.62 -0.87
N ILE A 159 22.35 11.43 -0.51
CA ILE A 159 23.09 10.55 -1.41
C ILE A 159 22.45 9.16 -1.34
N ILE A 160 21.95 8.68 -2.48
CA ILE A 160 21.43 7.30 -2.62
C ILE A 160 22.32 6.57 -3.61
N LYS A 161 22.83 5.42 -3.19
CA LYS A 161 23.65 4.57 -4.03
C LYS A 161 23.41 3.11 -3.74
N ASP A 162 23.53 2.27 -4.75
CA ASP A 162 23.51 0.81 -4.62
C ASP A 162 24.64 0.16 -5.45
N ASN A 163 24.75 -1.15 -5.31
CA ASN A 163 25.79 -1.93 -6.00
C ASN A 163 25.50 -2.14 -7.49
N ASN A 164 24.26 -1.92 -7.95
CA ASN A 164 23.87 -2.07 -9.35
C ASN A 164 24.17 -0.84 -10.18
N GLY A 165 24.65 0.24 -9.55
CA GLY A 165 25.07 1.45 -10.20
C GLY A 165 24.11 2.63 -10.08
N THR A 166 23.05 2.52 -9.28
CA THR A 166 22.26 3.68 -8.89
C THR A 166 23.10 4.66 -8.11
N TYR A 167 23.10 5.91 -8.52
CA TYR A 167 23.75 7.01 -7.83
C TYR A 167 22.90 8.27 -7.98
N LEU A 168 22.35 8.75 -6.86
CA LEU A 168 21.55 9.97 -6.80
C LEU A 168 22.16 10.91 -5.77
N THR A 169 22.28 12.17 -6.13
CA THR A 169 22.56 13.26 -5.20
C THR A 169 21.49 14.34 -5.30
N ALA A 170 21.11 14.92 -4.21
CA ALA A 170 20.13 16.03 -4.15
C ALA A 170 20.27 16.81 -2.86
N GLN A 171 19.75 18.04 -2.82
CA GLN A 171 19.61 18.83 -1.60
C GLN A 171 18.17 18.72 -1.06
N ASN A 172 18.03 18.69 0.26
CA ASN A 172 16.76 18.51 0.96
C ASN A 172 16.43 19.62 1.95
N GLU A 173 17.21 20.70 1.98
CA GLU A 173 17.04 21.77 2.95
C GLU A 173 15.61 22.33 2.95
N GLY A 174 14.97 22.33 4.13
CA GLY A 174 13.61 22.84 4.31
C GLY A 174 12.49 21.96 3.73
N ARG A 175 12.80 20.81 3.15
CA ARG A 175 11.80 19.90 2.58
C ARG A 175 11.21 19.01 3.65
N LYS A 176 9.88 18.82 3.59
CA LYS A 176 9.15 17.94 4.50
C LYS A 176 9.17 16.50 3.99
N VAL A 177 9.28 15.58 4.92
CA VAL A 177 9.22 14.13 4.66
C VAL A 177 7.87 13.60 5.12
N ARG A 178 7.18 12.88 4.23
CA ARG A 178 5.92 12.24 4.54
C ARG A 178 6.17 10.77 4.91
N HIS A 179 5.72 10.36 6.08
CA HIS A 179 5.66 8.96 6.49
C HIS A 179 4.21 8.49 6.40
N SER A 180 3.86 7.84 5.31
CA SER A 180 2.51 7.31 5.06
C SER A 180 2.35 5.84 5.44
N GLY A 181 3.45 5.11 5.61
CA GLY A 181 3.47 3.71 6.05
C GLY A 181 3.41 3.57 7.57
N GLN A 182 2.41 4.17 8.21
CA GLN A 182 2.20 4.17 9.65
C GLN A 182 0.84 3.55 10.03
N LEU A 183 0.55 3.44 11.33
CA LEU A 183 -0.76 2.98 11.80
C LEU A 183 -1.83 4.03 11.52
N ALA A 184 -3.05 3.57 11.23
CA ALA A 184 -4.19 4.44 10.87
C ALA A 184 -4.83 5.11 12.11
N THR A 185 -4.04 5.94 12.79
CA THR A 185 -4.43 6.59 14.06
C THR A 185 -5.28 7.85 13.88
N PHE A 186 -5.42 8.38 12.68
CA PHE A 186 -6.21 9.59 12.39
C PHE A 186 -7.02 9.45 11.10
N LYS A 187 -8.10 10.22 11.01
CA LYS A 187 -9.07 10.18 9.91
C LYS A 187 -8.64 11.05 8.73
N GLY A 188 -9.26 10.80 7.56
CA GLY A 188 -9.06 11.63 6.37
C GLY A 188 -7.63 11.57 5.82
N TYR A 189 -7.01 10.39 5.85
CA TYR A 189 -5.62 10.23 5.44
C TYR A 189 -5.42 8.96 4.61
N PRO A 190 -4.64 9.05 3.52
CA PRO A 190 -4.22 7.88 2.77
C PRO A 190 -3.00 7.24 3.41
N PHE A 191 -3.23 6.13 4.08
CA PHE A 191 -2.18 5.28 4.60
C PHE A 191 -1.61 4.41 3.46
N MET A 192 -0.37 4.04 3.61
CA MET A 192 0.32 3.12 2.73
C MET A 192 0.86 1.94 3.54
N MET A 193 1.34 0.92 2.86
CA MET A 193 1.96 -0.22 3.54
C MET A 193 3.11 0.25 4.44
N ALA A 194 3.27 -0.39 5.59
CA ALA A 194 4.29 -0.05 6.57
C ALA A 194 5.69 0.07 5.93
N GLY A 195 6.42 1.13 6.29
CA GLY A 195 7.76 1.43 5.76
C GLY A 195 7.80 2.43 4.61
N GLN A 196 6.66 2.91 4.12
CA GLN A 196 6.67 3.91 3.06
C GLN A 196 6.96 5.32 3.58
N ILE A 197 8.07 5.87 3.10
CA ILE A 197 8.47 7.26 3.30
C ILE A 197 8.61 7.90 1.93
N SER A 198 8.13 9.13 1.80
CA SER A 198 8.24 9.90 0.58
C SER A 198 8.59 11.36 0.87
N TRP A 199 9.42 11.92 0.02
CA TRP A 199 9.78 13.33 0.04
C TRP A 199 10.11 13.79 -1.37
N CYS A 200 10.17 15.09 -1.56
CA CYS A 200 10.57 15.70 -2.81
C CYS A 200 11.78 16.59 -2.50
N PRO A 201 12.99 16.22 -2.91
CA PRO A 201 14.16 17.07 -2.74
C PRO A 201 14.06 18.34 -3.59
N ILE A 202 15.01 19.26 -3.48
CA ILE A 202 15.04 20.46 -4.30
C ILE A 202 15.35 20.02 -5.74
N GLU A 203 14.40 20.19 -6.64
CA GLU A 203 14.35 19.59 -7.97
C GLU A 203 15.57 19.97 -8.81
N GLU A 204 16.01 21.21 -8.75
CA GLU A 204 17.13 21.76 -9.53
C GLU A 204 18.50 21.20 -9.10
N THR A 205 18.55 20.56 -7.92
CA THR A 205 19.78 19.96 -7.37
C THR A 205 19.91 18.49 -7.63
N ILE A 206 18.88 17.86 -8.22
CA ILE A 206 18.86 16.43 -8.47
C ILE A 206 19.84 16.10 -9.59
N ASN A 207 20.81 15.25 -9.27
CA ASN A 207 21.69 14.63 -10.25
C ASN A 207 21.64 13.12 -10.04
N VAL A 208 21.23 12.37 -11.08
CA VAL A 208 20.88 10.96 -10.88
C VAL A 208 21.22 10.07 -12.05
N THR A 209 21.75 8.90 -11.74
CA THR A 209 21.67 7.68 -12.54
C THR A 209 20.84 6.67 -11.77
N LEU A 210 19.71 6.21 -12.32
CA LEU A 210 18.90 5.16 -11.74
C LEU A 210 19.05 3.87 -12.55
N VAL A 211 19.25 2.76 -11.85
CA VAL A 211 19.28 1.43 -12.45
C VAL A 211 18.04 0.68 -12.01
N PHE A 212 17.23 0.24 -12.96
CA PHE A 212 16.02 -0.54 -12.75
C PHE A 212 16.31 -2.00 -13.11
N ASP A 213 16.09 -2.90 -12.17
CA ASP A 213 16.47 -4.31 -12.29
C ASP A 213 15.30 -5.30 -12.09
N VAL A 214 14.10 -4.81 -11.78
CA VAL A 214 12.92 -5.66 -11.55
C VAL A 214 11.73 -5.24 -12.40
N ALA A 215 11.21 -4.05 -12.18
CA ALA A 215 10.05 -3.52 -12.89
C ALA A 215 10.04 -1.99 -12.86
N ILE A 216 9.46 -1.39 -13.88
CA ILE A 216 9.12 0.03 -13.92
C ILE A 216 7.60 0.14 -13.87
N PHE A 217 7.09 0.87 -12.89
CA PHE A 217 5.70 1.26 -12.82
C PHE A 217 5.61 2.75 -13.20
N PRO A 218 4.89 3.13 -14.10
CA PRO A 218 3.48 3.32 -14.15
C PRO A 218 2.78 2.61 -15.32
N PRO A 219 1.49 2.72 -15.35
CA PRO A 219 0.44 1.76 -15.51
C PRO A 219 0.23 1.21 -16.91
N THR A 220 0.88 1.72 -17.91
CA THR A 220 0.64 1.27 -19.29
C THR A 220 1.54 0.15 -19.73
N ASP A 221 2.68 -0.05 -19.03
CA ASP A 221 3.65 -1.10 -19.35
C ASP A 221 4.26 -1.66 -18.06
N MET A 222 3.50 -2.52 -17.38
CA MET A 222 4.08 -3.32 -16.31
C MET A 222 4.84 -4.49 -16.91
N GLY A 223 6.05 -4.21 -17.41
CA GLY A 223 6.98 -5.22 -17.86
C GLY A 223 7.98 -5.57 -16.79
N ALA A 224 8.20 -6.87 -16.56
CA ALA A 224 9.40 -7.31 -15.86
C ALA A 224 10.63 -6.90 -16.71
N ILE A 225 11.65 -6.34 -16.06
CA ILE A 225 12.89 -5.97 -16.73
C ILE A 225 13.78 -7.19 -16.71
N SER A 226 14.17 -7.67 -17.90
CA SER A 226 15.07 -8.82 -18.04
C SER A 226 16.55 -8.44 -17.95
N GLU A 227 16.86 -7.15 -18.14
CA GLU A 227 18.23 -6.61 -18.07
C GLU A 227 18.16 -5.24 -17.38
N ASN A 228 19.24 -4.86 -16.70
CA ASN A 228 19.30 -3.57 -16.00
C ASN A 228 19.21 -2.41 -17.00
N VAL A 229 18.31 -1.48 -16.76
CA VAL A 229 18.11 -0.26 -17.53
C VAL A 229 18.67 0.92 -16.73
N LYS A 230 19.43 1.77 -17.41
CA LYS A 230 20.01 3.00 -16.84
C LYS A 230 19.25 4.22 -17.32
#